data_a60730e72d913177d30b12bf5d89a070
#
_entry.id   a60730e72d913177d30b12bf5d89a070
#
_cell.length_a   1.000
_cell.length_b   1.000
_cell.length_c   1.000
_cell.angle_alpha   90.00
_cell.angle_beta   90.00
_cell.angle_gamma   90.00
#
_symmetry.space_group_name_H-M   'P 1'
#
loop_
_entity.id
_entity.type
_entity.pdbx_description
1 polymer ?
#
loop_
_entity_poly.entity_id
_entity_poly.type
_entity_poly.pdbx_seq_one_letter_code
_entity_poly.pdbx_strand_id
1 'polypeptide(L)'
;KPANTVKEAEEAVKLLGVKEVDFSKINVKQANIISKALYKEHEFSDLKLDRVETYRKSSSKNGALYSNSNKTISINASNIDKSEPEKLKSFDELISDYDKVINKYKADYSGNPKYDQRKVTSAIAKFEQRKYDLNRKKAAGETPRHWLVSGMATDPDTSLAMLITHEVGHMRHYRQIGLKEYFNFRKSSAISDYGATNEMEYLAEWYTYWRYYGDAKVPADLLKLFKSL
;
A
#
# COMPACT_ATOMS: atom_id res chain seq x y z
N LYS A 1 -24.71 7.73 -2.23
CA LYS A 1 -25.19 6.96 -1.06
C LYS A 1 -24.36 5.67 -0.96
N PRO A 2 -23.93 5.24 0.24
CA PRO A 2 -23.24 3.97 0.39
C PRO A 2 -24.11 2.79 -0.10
N ALA A 3 -23.48 1.77 -0.67
CA ALA A 3 -24.12 0.54 -1.05
C ALA A 3 -24.50 -0.31 0.18
N ASN A 4 -25.61 -1.02 0.12
CA ASN A 4 -26.06 -1.94 1.18
C ASN A 4 -25.47 -3.34 1.00
N THR A 5 -25.03 -3.67 -0.21
CA THR A 5 -24.47 -4.98 -0.58
C THR A 5 -23.17 -4.81 -1.36
N VAL A 6 -22.34 -5.84 -1.37
CA VAL A 6 -21.10 -5.88 -2.18
C VAL A 6 -21.46 -5.72 -3.67
N LYS A 7 -22.53 -6.35 -4.12
CA LYS A 7 -23.00 -6.27 -5.52
C LYS A 7 -23.39 -4.84 -5.92
N GLU A 8 -24.09 -4.11 -5.05
CA GLU A 8 -24.40 -2.69 -5.32
C GLU A 8 -23.11 -1.84 -5.42
N ALA A 9 -22.10 -2.13 -4.61
CA ALA A 9 -20.82 -1.46 -4.69
C ALA A 9 -20.07 -1.78 -6.00
N GLU A 10 -20.11 -3.03 -6.46
CA GLU A 10 -19.57 -3.43 -7.78
C GLU A 10 -20.26 -2.68 -8.93
N GLU A 11 -21.60 -2.62 -8.93
CA GLU A 11 -22.34 -1.88 -9.94
C GLU A 11 -22.01 -0.38 -9.92
N ALA A 12 -21.84 0.22 -8.75
CA ALA A 12 -21.41 1.61 -8.63
C ALA A 12 -20.04 1.86 -9.28
N VAL A 13 -19.08 0.93 -9.15
CA VAL A 13 -17.77 1.04 -9.80
C VAL A 13 -17.87 0.83 -11.31
N LYS A 14 -18.75 -0.04 -11.80
CA LYS A 14 -18.97 -0.22 -13.23
C LYS A 14 -19.51 1.06 -13.90
N LEU A 15 -20.31 1.86 -13.18
CA LEU A 15 -20.77 3.16 -13.68
C LEU A 15 -19.63 4.17 -13.93
N LEU A 16 -18.43 3.94 -13.37
CA LEU A 16 -17.23 4.72 -13.65
C LEU A 16 -16.50 4.30 -14.94
N GLY A 17 -17.09 3.40 -15.74
CA GLY A 17 -16.51 2.88 -16.96
C GLY A 17 -15.60 1.66 -16.79
N VAL A 18 -15.51 1.09 -15.58
CA VAL A 18 -14.77 -0.16 -15.33
C VAL A 18 -15.63 -1.34 -15.81
N LYS A 19 -15.09 -2.17 -16.71
CA LYS A 19 -15.85 -3.24 -17.37
C LYS A 19 -16.17 -4.41 -16.44
N GLU A 20 -15.20 -4.79 -15.60
CA GLU A 20 -15.29 -5.94 -14.71
C GLU A 20 -14.94 -5.55 -13.29
N VAL A 21 -15.82 -5.90 -12.34
CA VAL A 21 -15.61 -5.65 -10.90
C VAL A 21 -15.96 -6.90 -10.13
N ASP A 22 -15.02 -7.36 -9.28
CA ASP A 22 -15.21 -8.51 -8.39
C ASP A 22 -14.72 -8.17 -6.96
N PHE A 23 -15.67 -7.93 -6.07
CA PHE A 23 -15.45 -7.69 -4.65
C PHE A 23 -15.83 -8.89 -3.77
N SER A 24 -15.91 -10.10 -4.34
CA SER A 24 -16.36 -11.31 -3.65
C SER A 24 -15.51 -11.72 -2.43
N LYS A 25 -14.32 -11.18 -2.25
CA LYS A 25 -13.41 -11.55 -1.15
C LYS A 25 -13.38 -10.55 0.00
N ILE A 26 -14.17 -9.48 -0.08
CA ILE A 26 -14.24 -8.41 0.92
C ILE A 26 -15.67 -8.19 1.42
N ASN A 27 -15.83 -7.48 2.53
CA ASN A 27 -17.13 -7.13 3.06
C ASN A 27 -17.68 -5.82 2.44
N VAL A 28 -18.95 -5.51 2.70
CA VAL A 28 -19.63 -4.33 2.14
C VAL A 28 -19.00 -3.01 2.60
N LYS A 29 -18.48 -2.94 3.84
CA LYS A 29 -17.76 -1.74 4.33
C LYS A 29 -16.52 -1.49 3.49
N GLN A 30 -15.69 -2.50 3.30
CA GLN A 30 -14.47 -2.43 2.50
C GLN A 30 -14.77 -2.12 1.03
N ALA A 31 -15.81 -2.74 0.44
CA ALA A 31 -16.27 -2.46 -0.91
C ALA A 31 -16.71 -0.99 -1.08
N ASN A 32 -17.42 -0.43 -0.11
CA ASN A 32 -17.82 0.98 -0.11
C ASN A 32 -16.61 1.94 -0.04
N ILE A 33 -15.59 1.63 0.77
CA ILE A 33 -14.37 2.44 0.87
C ILE A 33 -13.65 2.46 -0.49
N ILE A 34 -13.48 1.29 -1.12
CA ILE A 34 -12.84 1.14 -2.43
C ILE A 34 -13.63 1.90 -3.50
N SER A 35 -14.93 1.70 -3.56
CA SER A 35 -15.82 2.37 -4.53
C SER A 35 -15.75 3.89 -4.39
N LYS A 36 -15.77 4.40 -3.15
CA LYS A 36 -15.65 5.84 -2.87
C LYS A 36 -14.29 6.40 -3.29
N ALA A 37 -13.20 5.65 -3.06
CA ALA A 37 -11.87 6.07 -3.49
C ALA A 37 -11.78 6.13 -5.02
N LEU A 38 -12.27 5.12 -5.73
CA LEU A 38 -12.32 5.12 -7.20
C LEU A 38 -13.21 6.24 -7.75
N TYR A 39 -14.37 6.49 -7.14
CA TYR A 39 -15.24 7.60 -7.51
C TYR A 39 -14.54 8.95 -7.38
N LYS A 40 -13.87 9.21 -6.25
CA LYS A 40 -13.08 10.44 -6.03
C LYS A 40 -11.97 10.62 -7.07
N GLU A 41 -11.36 9.53 -7.50
CA GLU A 41 -10.34 9.57 -8.54
C GLU A 41 -10.95 9.78 -9.93
N HIS A 42 -12.13 9.20 -10.20
CA HIS A 42 -12.87 9.43 -11.45
C HIS A 42 -13.36 10.88 -11.58
N GLU A 43 -13.85 11.49 -10.49
CA GLU A 43 -14.23 12.92 -10.48
C GLU A 43 -13.06 13.84 -10.83
N PHE A 44 -11.84 13.45 -10.47
CA PHE A 44 -10.65 14.21 -10.81
C PHE A 44 -10.26 14.06 -12.28
N SER A 45 -10.26 12.85 -12.80
CA SER A 45 -9.97 12.52 -14.20
C SER A 45 -10.39 11.08 -14.49
N ASP A 46 -10.77 10.78 -15.73
CA ASP A 46 -11.24 9.45 -16.15
C ASP A 46 -10.32 8.32 -15.71
N LEU A 47 -10.92 7.26 -15.17
CA LEU A 47 -10.22 6.02 -14.88
C LEU A 47 -9.98 5.23 -16.17
N LYS A 48 -8.73 4.83 -16.41
CA LYS A 48 -8.36 3.99 -17.56
C LYS A 48 -8.18 2.54 -17.10
N LEU A 49 -9.20 2.01 -16.41
CA LEU A 49 -9.25 0.66 -15.86
C LEU A 49 -10.23 -0.20 -16.66
N ASP A 50 -9.84 -1.44 -16.94
CA ASP A 50 -10.74 -2.46 -17.48
C ASP A 50 -11.32 -3.33 -16.35
N ARG A 51 -10.55 -3.55 -15.27
CA ARG A 51 -10.97 -4.42 -14.16
C ARG A 51 -10.53 -3.91 -12.81
N VAL A 52 -11.36 -4.15 -11.79
CA VAL A 52 -11.01 -4.07 -10.37
C VAL A 52 -11.45 -5.37 -9.70
N GLU A 53 -10.52 -6.07 -9.05
CA GLU A 53 -10.81 -7.38 -8.47
C GLU A 53 -10.20 -7.55 -7.09
N THR A 54 -10.77 -8.48 -6.32
CA THR A 54 -10.23 -8.89 -5.03
C THR A 54 -9.77 -10.35 -5.07
N TYR A 55 -8.65 -10.64 -4.40
CA TYR A 55 -8.12 -11.99 -4.25
C TYR A 55 -7.63 -12.22 -2.82
N ARG A 56 -7.32 -13.48 -2.46
CA ARG A 56 -6.73 -13.83 -1.16
C ARG A 56 -5.39 -14.54 -1.35
N LYS A 57 -4.33 -13.94 -0.80
CA LYS A 57 -2.99 -14.53 -0.77
C LYS A 57 -2.24 -14.09 0.48
N SER A 58 -2.30 -14.90 1.53
CA SER A 58 -1.69 -14.60 2.83
C SER A 58 -0.17 -14.48 2.81
N SER A 59 0.50 -15.17 1.87
CA SER A 59 1.95 -15.12 1.68
C SER A 59 2.43 -13.88 0.92
N SER A 60 1.53 -13.13 0.26
CA SER A 60 1.87 -11.89 -0.43
C SER A 60 2.00 -10.73 0.54
N LYS A 61 3.01 -9.88 0.34
CA LYS A 61 3.18 -8.63 1.09
C LYS A 61 2.40 -7.46 0.48
N ASN A 62 1.99 -7.58 -0.78
CA ASN A 62 1.30 -6.50 -1.50
C ASN A 62 -0.14 -6.39 -1.03
N GLY A 63 -0.58 -5.18 -0.68
CA GLY A 63 -1.98 -4.86 -0.38
C GLY A 63 -2.83 -4.80 -1.63
N ALA A 64 -2.29 -4.20 -2.69
CA ALA A 64 -2.86 -4.16 -4.03
C ALA A 64 -1.77 -4.13 -5.08
N LEU A 65 -2.14 -4.19 -6.35
CA LEU A 65 -1.25 -4.11 -7.50
C LEU A 65 -2.01 -3.58 -8.72
N TYR A 66 -1.50 -2.54 -9.36
CA TYR A 66 -1.93 -2.17 -10.71
C TYR A 66 -1.14 -2.92 -11.77
N SER A 67 -1.83 -3.53 -12.72
CA SER A 67 -1.26 -4.17 -13.91
C SER A 67 -1.58 -3.33 -15.15
N ASN A 68 -0.55 -2.79 -15.78
CA ASN A 68 -0.70 -1.98 -17.00
C ASN A 68 -1.11 -2.79 -18.22
N SER A 69 -0.69 -4.06 -18.33
CA SER A 69 -0.97 -4.93 -19.49
C SER A 69 -2.46 -5.21 -19.67
N ASN A 70 -3.18 -5.41 -18.57
CA ASN A 70 -4.61 -5.71 -18.56
C ASN A 70 -5.47 -4.63 -17.88
N LYS A 71 -4.86 -3.48 -17.53
CA LYS A 71 -5.51 -2.33 -16.89
C LYS A 71 -6.32 -2.71 -15.64
N THR A 72 -5.74 -3.56 -14.80
CA THR A 72 -6.41 -4.14 -13.64
C THR A 72 -5.80 -3.63 -12.35
N ILE A 73 -6.65 -3.28 -11.37
CA ILE A 73 -6.26 -3.18 -9.96
C ILE A 73 -6.70 -4.48 -9.27
N SER A 74 -5.73 -5.24 -8.76
CA SER A 74 -5.95 -6.47 -7.99
C SER A 74 -5.68 -6.21 -6.51
N ILE A 75 -6.66 -6.43 -5.64
CA ILE A 75 -6.64 -6.06 -4.22
C ILE A 75 -6.57 -7.32 -3.36
N ASN A 76 -5.58 -7.41 -2.47
CA ASN A 76 -5.40 -8.56 -1.60
C ASN A 76 -6.21 -8.46 -0.31
N ALA A 77 -7.37 -9.08 -0.28
CA ALA A 77 -8.24 -9.11 0.88
C ALA A 77 -7.58 -9.66 2.17
N SER A 78 -6.61 -10.59 2.04
CA SER A 78 -5.87 -11.08 3.21
C SER A 78 -5.04 -10.00 3.90
N ASN A 79 -4.56 -9.00 3.17
CA ASN A 79 -3.81 -7.88 3.76
C ASN A 79 -4.74 -6.78 4.28
N ILE A 80 -5.90 -6.57 3.63
CA ILE A 80 -6.94 -5.67 4.17
C ILE A 80 -7.41 -6.19 5.53
N ASP A 81 -7.72 -7.49 5.62
CA ASP A 81 -8.17 -8.10 6.88
C ASP A 81 -7.16 -7.93 8.03
N LYS A 82 -5.85 -7.93 7.74
CA LYS A 82 -4.80 -7.68 8.75
C LYS A 82 -4.80 -6.24 9.27
N SER A 83 -5.39 -5.29 8.57
CA SER A 83 -5.48 -3.89 9.00
C SER A 83 -6.69 -3.62 9.91
N GLU A 84 -7.62 -4.55 10.03
CA GLU A 84 -8.78 -4.41 10.92
C GLU A 84 -8.32 -4.35 12.38
N PRO A 85 -8.82 -3.39 13.18
CA PRO A 85 -8.34 -3.16 14.55
C PRO A 85 -8.37 -4.39 15.46
N GLU A 86 -9.39 -5.22 15.35
CA GLU A 86 -9.56 -6.44 16.14
C GLU A 86 -8.57 -7.57 15.79
N LYS A 87 -7.87 -7.45 14.66
CA LYS A 87 -6.88 -8.42 14.19
C LYS A 87 -5.43 -7.93 14.33
N LEU A 88 -5.25 -6.72 14.86
CA LEU A 88 -3.92 -6.17 15.08
C LEU A 88 -3.23 -6.91 16.22
N LYS A 89 -2.02 -7.38 15.95
CA LYS A 89 -1.14 -7.92 16.99
C LYS A 89 -0.69 -6.80 17.92
N SER A 90 -0.64 -7.10 19.21
CA SER A 90 -0.02 -6.23 20.21
C SER A 90 1.48 -6.04 19.92
N PHE A 91 2.09 -5.01 20.49
CA PHE A 91 3.55 -4.84 20.40
C PHE A 91 4.30 -6.06 20.95
N ASP A 92 3.80 -6.68 22.05
CA ASP A 92 4.42 -7.85 22.64
C ASP A 92 4.38 -9.07 21.73
N GLU A 93 3.28 -9.30 21.05
CA GLU A 93 3.16 -10.36 20.03
C GLU A 93 4.08 -10.12 18.85
N LEU A 94 4.17 -8.87 18.34
CA LEU A 94 5.06 -8.50 17.25
C LEU A 94 6.53 -8.67 17.64
N ILE A 95 6.93 -8.25 18.84
CA ILE A 95 8.29 -8.42 19.37
C ILE A 95 8.62 -9.90 19.50
N SER A 96 7.69 -10.70 20.06
CA SER A 96 7.85 -12.15 20.18
C SER A 96 8.02 -12.85 18.84
N ASP A 97 7.30 -12.41 17.81
CA ASP A 97 7.46 -12.96 16.46
C ASP A 97 8.85 -12.65 15.88
N TYR A 98 9.39 -11.43 16.12
CA TYR A 98 10.77 -11.12 15.74
C TYR A 98 11.79 -11.95 16.51
N ASP A 99 11.59 -12.21 17.81
CA ASP A 99 12.45 -13.10 18.58
C ASP A 99 12.50 -14.52 17.99
N LYS A 100 11.34 -15.06 17.62
CA LYS A 100 11.27 -16.39 16.96
C LYS A 100 12.04 -16.39 15.64
N VAL A 101 11.87 -15.35 14.80
CA VAL A 101 12.58 -15.23 13.52
C VAL A 101 14.09 -15.11 13.73
N ILE A 102 14.53 -14.26 14.65
CA ILE A 102 15.96 -14.07 14.97
C ILE A 102 16.59 -15.38 15.46
N ASN A 103 15.93 -16.06 16.40
CA ASN A 103 16.40 -17.33 16.95
C ASN A 103 16.48 -18.41 15.86
N LYS A 104 15.48 -18.48 14.98
CA LYS A 104 15.51 -19.39 13.83
C LYS A 104 16.67 -19.07 12.89
N TYR A 105 16.88 -17.78 12.54
CA TYR A 105 18.00 -17.39 11.69
C TYR A 105 19.36 -17.73 12.31
N LYS A 106 19.52 -17.53 13.63
CA LYS A 106 20.71 -17.90 14.37
C LYS A 106 20.94 -19.41 14.34
N ALA A 107 19.89 -20.21 14.56
CA ALA A 107 19.99 -21.67 14.59
C ALA A 107 20.25 -22.28 13.19
N ASP A 108 19.54 -21.84 12.17
CA ASP A 108 19.53 -22.49 10.85
C ASP A 108 20.69 -22.02 9.96
N TYR A 109 21.15 -20.78 10.10
CA TYR A 109 22.02 -20.13 9.12
C TYR A 109 23.34 -19.59 9.71
N SER A 110 23.38 -19.20 10.99
CA SER A 110 24.60 -18.63 11.58
C SER A 110 25.67 -19.71 11.76
N GLY A 111 26.89 -19.40 11.30
CA GLY A 111 28.00 -20.38 11.32
C GLY A 111 27.91 -21.52 10.30
N ASN A 112 26.83 -21.62 9.54
CA ASN A 112 26.67 -22.64 8.51
C ASN A 112 27.38 -22.21 7.21
N PRO A 113 28.44 -22.95 6.75
CA PRO A 113 29.26 -22.54 5.60
C PRO A 113 28.52 -22.55 4.26
N LYS A 114 27.33 -23.13 4.20
CA LYS A 114 26.48 -23.09 3.00
C LYS A 114 25.88 -21.71 2.71
N TYR A 115 25.92 -20.79 3.69
CA TYR A 115 25.32 -19.47 3.60
C TYR A 115 26.35 -18.37 3.73
N ASP A 116 26.16 -17.27 2.98
CA ASP A 116 26.97 -16.07 3.13
C ASP A 116 26.71 -15.43 4.51
N GLN A 117 27.67 -15.55 5.41
CA GLN A 117 27.56 -15.10 6.79
C GLN A 117 27.37 -13.58 6.90
N ARG A 118 27.83 -12.78 5.93
CA ARG A 118 27.60 -11.33 5.91
C ARG A 118 26.11 -11.04 5.69
N LYS A 119 25.46 -11.78 4.78
CA LYS A 119 24.02 -11.66 4.53
C LYS A 119 23.20 -12.11 5.73
N VAL A 120 23.58 -13.22 6.37
CA VAL A 120 22.94 -13.73 7.59
C VAL A 120 23.02 -12.69 8.70
N THR A 121 24.20 -12.16 8.99
CA THR A 121 24.42 -11.14 10.02
C THR A 121 23.62 -9.87 9.70
N SER A 122 23.63 -9.41 8.45
CA SER A 122 22.84 -8.24 8.01
C SER A 122 21.33 -8.46 8.18
N ALA A 123 20.82 -9.66 7.90
CA ALA A 123 19.40 -9.98 8.09
C ALA A 123 19.02 -9.96 9.57
N ILE A 124 19.85 -10.57 10.43
CA ILE A 124 19.63 -10.58 11.89
C ILE A 124 19.64 -9.14 12.42
N ALA A 125 20.61 -8.33 12.03
CA ALA A 125 20.69 -6.93 12.45
C ALA A 125 19.45 -6.12 12.06
N LYS A 126 18.88 -6.35 10.87
CA LYS A 126 17.63 -5.72 10.44
C LYS A 126 16.44 -6.14 11.30
N PHE A 127 16.35 -7.40 11.71
CA PHE A 127 15.27 -7.86 12.59
C PHE A 127 15.43 -7.29 14.02
N GLU A 128 16.65 -7.24 14.54
CA GLU A 128 16.94 -6.61 15.85
C GLU A 128 16.60 -5.11 15.83
N GLN A 129 16.93 -4.39 14.74
CA GLN A 129 16.56 -2.98 14.59
C GLN A 129 15.03 -2.80 14.61
N ARG A 130 14.30 -3.62 13.87
CA ARG A 130 12.82 -3.58 13.87
C ARG A 130 12.23 -3.86 15.25
N LYS A 131 12.77 -4.84 15.95
CA LYS A 131 12.40 -5.13 17.34
C LYS A 131 12.67 -3.93 18.26
N TYR A 132 13.82 -3.29 18.13
CA TYR A 132 14.15 -2.06 18.87
C TYR A 132 13.12 -0.95 18.59
N ASP A 133 12.76 -0.72 17.31
CA ASP A 133 11.78 0.29 16.93
C ASP A 133 10.39 0.00 17.52
N LEU A 134 9.96 -1.28 17.56
CA LEU A 134 8.71 -1.66 18.20
C LEU A 134 8.73 -1.40 19.72
N ASN A 135 9.83 -1.71 20.40
CA ASN A 135 9.96 -1.42 21.82
C ASN A 135 9.92 0.09 22.10
N ARG A 136 10.56 0.91 21.25
CA ARG A 136 10.52 2.37 21.35
C ARG A 136 9.10 2.90 21.19
N LYS A 137 8.36 2.41 20.19
CA LYS A 137 6.95 2.78 19.95
C LYS A 137 6.06 2.37 21.13
N LYS A 138 6.24 1.14 21.65
CA LYS A 138 5.53 0.68 22.85
C LYS A 138 5.79 1.59 24.04
N ALA A 139 7.04 1.94 24.29
CA ALA A 139 7.43 2.84 25.38
C ALA A 139 6.86 4.26 25.20
N ALA A 140 6.67 4.71 23.97
CA ALA A 140 6.03 5.99 23.63
C ALA A 140 4.49 5.94 23.77
N GLY A 141 3.89 4.80 24.14
CA GLY A 141 2.44 4.65 24.26
C GLY A 141 1.70 4.62 22.92
N GLU A 142 2.42 4.35 21.82
CA GLU A 142 1.78 4.23 20.51
C GLU A 142 0.91 2.96 20.45
N THR A 143 -0.08 2.97 19.55
CA THR A 143 -0.89 1.79 19.26
C THR A 143 -0.29 1.05 18.06
N PRO A 144 -0.16 -0.28 18.09
CA PRO A 144 0.25 -1.05 16.92
C PRO A 144 -0.70 -0.80 15.74
N ARG A 145 -0.13 -0.69 14.54
CA ARG A 145 -0.91 -0.41 13.33
C ARG A 145 -0.35 -1.21 12.16
N HIS A 146 -1.23 -1.74 11.35
CA HIS A 146 -0.87 -2.32 10.05
C HIS A 146 -1.42 -1.42 8.95
N TRP A 147 -0.53 -0.60 8.38
CA TRP A 147 -0.89 0.29 7.30
C TRP A 147 -0.73 -0.41 5.96
N LEU A 148 -1.73 -0.28 5.09
CA LEU A 148 -1.67 -0.76 3.70
C LEU A 148 -0.81 0.14 2.82
N VAL A 149 -0.65 1.41 3.23
CA VAL A 149 0.26 2.39 2.63
C VAL A 149 1.21 2.94 3.69
N SER A 150 2.42 3.27 3.29
CA SER A 150 3.51 3.61 4.21
C SER A 150 3.27 4.90 4.98
N GLY A 151 2.77 4.79 6.21
CA GLY A 151 2.80 5.88 7.21
C GLY A 151 1.97 7.14 6.92
N MET A 152 1.22 7.18 5.84
CA MET A 152 0.44 8.35 5.44
C MET A 152 -0.96 8.40 6.06
N ALA A 153 -1.54 7.24 6.32
CA ALA A 153 -2.92 7.15 6.80
C ALA A 153 -3.02 7.39 8.31
N THR A 154 -4.18 7.88 8.74
CA THR A 154 -4.50 8.13 10.16
C THR A 154 -5.33 7.01 10.79
N ASP A 155 -6.02 6.21 9.97
CA ASP A 155 -6.91 5.12 10.38
C ASP A 155 -6.97 4.03 9.28
N PRO A 156 -7.47 2.82 9.59
CA PRO A 156 -7.55 1.70 8.65
C PRO A 156 -8.39 1.99 7.40
N ASP A 157 -9.52 2.68 7.52
CA ASP A 157 -10.40 2.98 6.40
C ASP A 157 -9.72 3.96 5.43
N THR A 158 -9.06 4.99 5.95
CA THR A 158 -8.22 5.91 5.18
C THR A 158 -7.05 5.18 4.54
N SER A 159 -6.43 4.23 5.25
CA SER A 159 -5.33 3.42 4.71
C SER A 159 -5.77 2.59 3.50
N LEU A 160 -6.96 1.98 3.55
CA LEU A 160 -7.52 1.25 2.42
C LEU A 160 -7.83 2.18 1.23
N ALA A 161 -8.44 3.33 1.50
CA ALA A 161 -8.74 4.31 0.46
C ALA A 161 -7.45 4.85 -0.19
N MET A 162 -6.42 5.14 0.58
CA MET A 162 -5.10 5.57 0.09
C MET A 162 -4.41 4.48 -0.73
N LEU A 163 -4.55 3.20 -0.36
CA LEU A 163 -4.03 2.09 -1.16
C LEU A 163 -4.61 2.11 -2.58
N ILE A 164 -5.92 2.31 -2.71
CA ILE A 164 -6.58 2.40 -4.02
C ILE A 164 -6.09 3.62 -4.81
N THR A 165 -5.96 4.77 -4.15
CA THR A 165 -5.42 5.98 -4.79
C THR A 165 -3.96 5.79 -5.24
N HIS A 166 -3.15 5.02 -4.49
CA HIS A 166 -1.79 4.65 -4.87
C HIS A 166 -1.76 3.84 -6.18
N GLU A 167 -2.62 2.82 -6.30
CA GLU A 167 -2.73 2.03 -7.53
C GLU A 167 -3.26 2.86 -8.71
N VAL A 168 -4.17 3.80 -8.45
CA VAL A 168 -4.58 4.79 -9.47
C VAL A 168 -3.40 5.68 -9.85
N GLY A 169 -2.52 6.05 -8.92
CA GLY A 169 -1.26 6.75 -9.21
C GLY A 169 -0.40 6.00 -10.23
N HIS A 170 -0.24 4.69 -10.08
CA HIS A 170 0.43 3.84 -11.08
C HIS A 170 -0.31 3.86 -12.42
N MET A 171 -1.64 3.73 -12.43
CA MET A 171 -2.45 3.82 -13.66
C MET A 171 -2.21 5.16 -14.37
N ARG A 172 -2.21 6.28 -13.64
CA ARG A 172 -1.96 7.61 -14.18
C ARG A 172 -0.56 7.73 -14.78
N HIS A 173 0.45 7.21 -14.08
CA HIS A 173 1.81 7.17 -14.58
C HIS A 173 1.90 6.46 -15.94
N TYR A 174 1.34 5.26 -16.04
CA TYR A 174 1.41 4.49 -17.28
C TYR A 174 0.54 5.01 -18.42
N ARG A 175 -0.63 5.59 -18.11
CA ARG A 175 -1.66 5.89 -19.11
C ARG A 175 -1.82 7.35 -19.46
N GLN A 176 -1.44 8.24 -18.60
CA GLN A 176 -1.61 9.69 -18.78
C GLN A 176 -0.26 10.42 -18.86
N ILE A 177 0.69 10.11 -17.97
CA ILE A 177 2.01 10.72 -17.98
C ILE A 177 2.90 10.03 -19.03
N GLY A 178 2.82 8.71 -19.15
CA GLY A 178 3.69 7.87 -19.98
C GLY A 178 4.98 7.48 -19.26
N LEU A 179 5.54 6.32 -19.69
CA LEU A 179 6.77 5.75 -19.10
C LEU A 179 8.04 6.58 -19.32
N LYS A 180 7.98 7.59 -20.21
CA LYS A 180 9.14 8.40 -20.60
C LYS A 180 9.15 9.79 -19.98
N GLU A 181 8.13 10.13 -19.22
CA GLU A 181 8.11 11.43 -18.54
C GLU A 181 9.07 11.39 -17.36
N TYR A 182 9.99 12.33 -17.38
CA TYR A 182 11.05 12.44 -16.39
C TYR A 182 10.65 13.45 -15.32
N PHE A 183 10.46 12.97 -14.12
CA PHE A 183 10.46 13.78 -12.91
C PHE A 183 11.76 13.50 -12.14
N ASN A 184 12.14 14.44 -11.31
CA ASN A 184 13.39 14.36 -10.58
C ASN A 184 13.28 13.40 -9.38
N PHE A 185 13.43 12.09 -9.65
CA PHE A 185 13.40 11.08 -8.62
C PHE A 185 14.56 11.26 -7.64
N ARG A 186 14.22 11.53 -6.38
CA ARG A 186 15.18 11.69 -5.29
C ARG A 186 14.80 10.81 -4.12
N LYS A 187 15.61 9.80 -3.84
CA LYS A 187 15.41 8.92 -2.67
C LYS A 187 15.30 9.69 -1.35
N SER A 188 16.05 10.79 -1.21
CA SER A 188 16.06 11.63 -0.02
C SER A 188 14.76 12.41 0.23
N SER A 189 13.90 12.56 -0.79
CA SER A 189 12.60 13.20 -0.68
C SER A 189 11.43 12.22 -0.80
N ALA A 190 11.68 10.92 -0.75
CA ALA A 190 10.63 9.92 -0.72
C ALA A 190 9.85 9.98 0.61
N ILE A 191 8.55 9.74 0.54
CA ILE A 191 7.67 9.73 1.73
C ILE A 191 8.03 8.56 2.64
N SER A 192 8.43 7.43 2.05
CA SER A 192 8.76 6.20 2.77
C SER A 192 9.94 5.47 2.12
N ASP A 193 10.47 4.46 2.84
CA ASP A 193 11.47 3.53 2.28
C ASP A 193 10.93 2.80 1.04
N TYR A 194 9.63 2.55 0.97
CA TYR A 194 9.00 1.92 -0.17
C TYR A 194 8.98 2.85 -1.39
N GLY A 195 8.56 4.10 -1.21
CA GLY A 195 8.65 5.13 -2.25
C GLY A 195 10.08 5.44 -2.70
N ALA A 196 11.08 5.15 -1.84
CA ALA A 196 12.49 5.27 -2.19
C ALA A 196 13.03 4.10 -3.03
N THR A 197 12.24 3.05 -3.32
CA THR A 197 12.70 1.85 -4.05
C THR A 197 12.88 2.11 -5.54
N ASN A 198 11.97 2.86 -6.15
CA ASN A 198 12.01 3.20 -7.58
C ASN A 198 11.11 4.42 -7.89
N GLU A 199 11.23 4.93 -9.09
CA GLU A 199 10.51 6.11 -9.57
C GLU A 199 8.99 5.94 -9.59
N MET A 200 8.49 4.76 -9.88
CA MET A 200 7.05 4.49 -9.97
C MET A 200 6.41 4.55 -8.59
N GLU A 201 7.03 3.94 -7.59
CA GLU A 201 6.55 3.97 -6.21
C GLU A 201 6.66 5.39 -5.62
N TYR A 202 7.75 6.10 -5.94
CA TYR A 202 7.93 7.50 -5.55
C TYR A 202 6.80 8.38 -6.07
N LEU A 203 6.45 8.25 -7.35
CA LEU A 203 5.37 9.00 -7.97
C LEU A 203 4.02 8.63 -7.37
N ALA A 204 3.73 7.33 -7.22
CA ALA A 204 2.45 6.86 -6.69
C ALA A 204 2.22 7.29 -5.23
N GLU A 205 3.26 7.26 -4.38
CA GLU A 205 3.17 7.76 -3.01
C GLU A 205 2.92 9.29 -2.97
N TRP A 206 3.68 10.08 -3.76
CA TRP A 206 3.46 11.52 -3.82
C TRP A 206 2.12 11.89 -4.44
N TYR A 207 1.64 11.13 -5.44
CA TYR A 207 0.30 11.29 -5.98
C TYR A 207 -0.75 11.09 -4.88
N THR A 208 -0.63 10.00 -4.11
CA THR A 208 -1.52 9.69 -2.99
C THR A 208 -1.48 10.79 -1.94
N TYR A 209 -0.28 11.23 -1.55
CA TYR A 209 -0.10 12.33 -0.60
C TYR A 209 -0.82 13.58 -1.08
N TRP A 210 -0.60 13.98 -2.33
CA TRP A 210 -1.23 15.15 -2.92
C TRP A 210 -2.77 15.08 -2.90
N ARG A 211 -3.33 13.92 -3.28
CA ARG A 211 -4.79 13.70 -3.31
C ARG A 211 -5.46 13.81 -1.94
N TYR A 212 -4.72 13.55 -0.86
CA TYR A 212 -5.26 13.57 0.51
C TYR A 212 -4.86 14.81 1.31
N TYR A 213 -3.68 15.37 1.09
CA TYR A 213 -3.11 16.43 1.92
C TYR A 213 -2.83 17.72 1.16
N GLY A 214 -3.03 17.74 -0.18
CA GLY A 214 -2.84 18.94 -1.00
C GLY A 214 -1.38 19.24 -1.31
N ASP A 215 -1.14 20.48 -1.77
CA ASP A 215 0.08 20.90 -2.45
C ASP A 215 1.31 21.06 -1.54
N ALA A 216 1.11 21.35 -0.26
CA ALA A 216 2.09 22.05 0.59
C ALA A 216 3.47 21.39 0.73
N LYS A 217 3.57 20.06 0.60
CA LYS A 217 4.85 19.33 0.72
C LYS A 217 5.26 18.62 -0.55
N VAL A 218 4.43 18.68 -1.59
CA VAL A 218 4.70 17.97 -2.85
C VAL A 218 5.85 18.67 -3.59
N PRO A 219 6.86 17.92 -4.07
CA PRO A 219 7.91 18.49 -4.91
C PRO A 219 7.32 19.26 -6.11
N ALA A 220 7.90 20.41 -6.44
CA ALA A 220 7.33 21.35 -7.42
C ALA A 220 7.18 20.75 -8.83
N ASP A 221 8.10 19.87 -9.24
CA ASP A 221 8.05 19.13 -10.49
C ASP A 221 6.88 18.13 -10.52
N LEU A 222 6.69 17.38 -9.43
CA LEU A 222 5.54 16.47 -9.29
C LEU A 222 4.21 17.23 -9.20
N LEU A 223 4.20 18.35 -8.48
CA LEU A 223 2.99 19.17 -8.38
C LEU A 223 2.54 19.70 -9.73
N LYS A 224 3.49 20.19 -10.55
CA LYS A 224 3.22 20.60 -11.93
C LYS A 224 2.65 19.45 -12.74
N LEU A 225 3.25 18.26 -12.61
CA LEU A 225 2.81 17.05 -13.30
C LEU A 225 1.39 16.66 -12.89
N PHE A 226 1.10 16.60 -11.60
CA PHE A 226 -0.23 16.21 -11.09
C PHE A 226 -1.33 17.18 -11.48
N LYS A 227 -1.03 18.48 -11.55
CA LYS A 227 -2.00 19.49 -11.99
C LYS A 227 -2.27 19.49 -13.49
N SER A 228 -1.49 18.74 -14.27
CA SER A 228 -1.70 18.57 -15.72
C SER A 228 -2.52 17.31 -16.07
N LEU A 229 -2.85 16.46 -15.09
CA LEU A 229 -3.66 15.25 -15.26
C LEU A 229 -5.16 15.56 -15.36
#